data_bf70479b01ec3e6beed38c3456751f6d
#
_entry.id   bf70479b01ec3e6beed38c3456751f6d
#
_cell.length_a   1.000
_cell.length_b   1.000
_cell.length_c   1.000
_cell.angle_alpha   90.00
_cell.angle_beta   90.00
_cell.angle_gamma   90.00
#
_symmetry.space_group_name_H-M   'P 1'
#
loop_
_entity.id
_entity.type
_entity.pdbx_description
1 polymer ?
#
loop_
_entity_poly.entity_id
_entity_poly.type
_entity_poly.pdbx_seq_one_letter_code
_entity_poly.pdbx_strand_id
1 'polypeptide(L)'
;MERERRFVSDAAHELRSPLAALRIQTEVAQLAGDDAQTRETALAHLTQGIDRATQLIEQLLTLSRLDNLKELNRQEPIRWSEMITSLIGELYFSAQQRQIELQFDHQGEPAVKQGQPLLLAQMLRNLLDNAIKYCPQGSQVRLILQPRKILIEDNGGGVDPEELAKLGQRFYRPAGQNEKGSGLGLSIVARIAELHHYRFRLENIEDNGHTQGLRAIIEL
;
A
#
# COMPACT_ATOMS: atom_id res chain seq x y z
N MET A 1 4.48 8.61 24.61
CA MET A 1 3.13 9.01 25.09
C MET A 1 2.39 9.91 24.08
N GLU A 2 2.92 11.07 23.62
CA GLU A 2 2.18 11.92 22.64
C GLU A 2 1.95 11.26 21.27
N ARG A 3 2.97 10.56 20.71
CA ARG A 3 2.85 9.84 19.42
C ARG A 3 1.80 8.74 19.47
N GLU A 4 1.72 8.04 20.58
CA GLU A 4 0.77 6.95 20.79
C GLU A 4 -0.67 7.48 20.93
N ARG A 5 -0.85 8.58 21.66
CA ARG A 5 -2.16 9.26 21.77
C ARG A 5 -2.66 9.77 20.41
N ARG A 6 -1.79 10.38 19.61
CA ARG A 6 -2.14 10.81 18.25
C ARG A 6 -2.54 9.63 17.40
N PHE A 7 -1.74 8.56 17.39
CA PHE A 7 -2.04 7.34 16.63
C PHE A 7 -3.43 6.78 16.97
N VAL A 8 -3.77 6.66 18.25
CA VAL A 8 -5.10 6.17 18.70
C VAL A 8 -6.22 7.13 18.25
N SER A 9 -6.01 8.44 18.37
CA SER A 9 -6.98 9.45 17.93
C SER A 9 -7.23 9.38 16.42
N ASP A 10 -6.17 9.31 15.64
CA ASP A 10 -6.24 9.26 14.18
C ASP A 10 -6.87 7.93 13.71
N ALA A 11 -6.50 6.80 14.33
CA ALA A 11 -7.12 5.50 14.08
C ALA A 11 -8.63 5.51 14.38
N ALA A 12 -9.05 6.12 15.49
CA ALA A 12 -10.46 6.25 15.83
C ALA A 12 -11.22 7.12 14.80
N HIS A 13 -10.59 8.18 14.30
CA HIS A 13 -11.14 9.02 13.22
C HIS A 13 -11.32 8.24 11.92
N GLU A 14 -10.28 7.52 11.49
CA GLU A 14 -10.31 6.73 10.26
C GLU A 14 -11.29 5.54 10.31
N LEU A 15 -11.53 4.97 11.50
CA LEU A 15 -12.53 3.92 11.68
C LEU A 15 -13.96 4.46 11.71
N ARG A 16 -14.18 5.69 12.15
CA ARG A 16 -15.53 6.28 12.25
C ARG A 16 -16.20 6.41 10.88
N SER A 17 -15.46 6.81 9.86
CA SER A 17 -16.00 7.00 8.49
C SER A 17 -16.55 5.72 7.86
N PRO A 18 -15.80 4.59 7.79
CA PRO A 18 -16.35 3.35 7.26
C PRO A 18 -17.50 2.81 8.10
N LEU A 19 -17.47 2.93 9.43
CA LEU A 19 -18.57 2.49 10.29
C LEU A 19 -19.85 3.30 10.07
N ALA A 20 -19.74 4.62 9.86
CA ALA A 20 -20.88 5.47 9.50
C ALA A 20 -21.46 5.09 8.13
N ALA A 21 -20.59 4.82 7.14
CA ALA A 21 -21.03 4.36 5.82
C ALA A 21 -21.73 3.00 5.89
N LEU A 22 -21.23 2.05 6.67
CA LEU A 22 -21.87 0.75 6.90
C LEU A 22 -23.27 0.91 7.51
N ARG A 23 -23.42 1.80 8.49
CA ARG A 23 -24.72 2.10 9.10
C ARG A 23 -25.72 2.63 8.08
N ILE A 24 -25.31 3.60 7.25
CA ILE A 24 -26.16 4.14 6.19
C ILE A 24 -26.60 3.05 5.22
N GLN A 25 -25.68 2.19 4.76
CA GLN A 25 -26.03 1.09 3.84
C GLN A 25 -26.98 0.07 4.49
N THR A 26 -26.86 -0.16 5.80
CA THR A 26 -27.79 -1.01 6.54
C THR A 26 -29.19 -0.39 6.54
N GLU A 27 -29.30 0.90 6.82
CA GLU A 27 -30.58 1.64 6.78
C GLU A 27 -31.21 1.60 5.36
N VAL A 28 -30.40 1.79 4.32
CA VAL A 28 -30.85 1.69 2.91
C VAL A 28 -31.38 0.29 2.60
N ALA A 29 -30.66 -0.77 3.01
CA ALA A 29 -31.10 -2.14 2.80
C ALA A 29 -32.42 -2.47 3.54
N GLN A 30 -32.60 -1.93 4.75
CA GLN A 30 -33.84 -2.08 5.54
C GLN A 30 -35.02 -1.34 4.92
N LEU A 31 -34.80 -0.15 4.38
CA LEU A 31 -35.85 0.68 3.76
C LEU A 31 -36.19 0.26 2.33
N ALA A 32 -35.40 -0.59 1.70
CA ALA A 32 -35.60 -1.03 0.31
C ALA A 32 -36.94 -1.79 0.09
N GLY A 33 -37.57 -2.29 1.15
CA GLY A 33 -38.85 -3.01 1.05
C GLY A 33 -38.81 -4.13 0.00
N ASP A 34 -39.68 -4.06 -1.01
CA ASP A 34 -39.74 -5.02 -2.11
C ASP A 34 -38.75 -4.71 -3.26
N ASP A 35 -38.03 -3.61 -3.21
CA ASP A 35 -37.00 -3.26 -4.20
C ASP A 35 -35.73 -4.12 -4.00
N ALA A 36 -35.70 -5.27 -4.68
CA ALA A 36 -34.61 -6.21 -4.63
C ALA A 36 -33.30 -5.61 -5.14
N GLN A 37 -33.33 -4.75 -6.15
CA GLN A 37 -32.14 -4.14 -6.75
C GLN A 37 -31.46 -3.18 -5.78
N THR A 38 -32.25 -2.30 -5.14
CA THR A 38 -31.71 -1.37 -4.12
C THR A 38 -31.12 -2.15 -2.94
N ARG A 39 -31.79 -3.22 -2.49
CA ARG A 39 -31.30 -4.07 -1.40
C ARG A 39 -29.99 -4.77 -1.76
N GLU A 40 -29.89 -5.37 -2.95
CA GLU A 40 -28.68 -6.05 -3.43
C GLU A 40 -27.49 -5.09 -3.53
N THR A 41 -27.74 -3.90 -4.08
CA THR A 41 -26.71 -2.84 -4.17
C THR A 41 -26.21 -2.41 -2.79
N ALA A 42 -27.13 -2.21 -1.83
CA ALA A 42 -26.77 -1.84 -0.47
C ALA A 42 -25.95 -2.95 0.23
N LEU A 43 -26.33 -4.24 0.05
CA LEU A 43 -25.58 -5.37 0.57
C LEU A 43 -24.16 -5.47 -0.05
N ALA A 44 -24.03 -5.25 -1.36
CA ALA A 44 -22.71 -5.21 -2.00
C ALA A 44 -21.84 -4.08 -1.43
N HIS A 45 -22.39 -2.89 -1.22
CA HIS A 45 -21.68 -1.78 -0.57
C HIS A 45 -21.33 -2.08 0.89
N LEU A 46 -22.18 -2.80 1.63
CA LEU A 46 -21.89 -3.29 2.99
C LEU A 46 -20.65 -4.19 2.98
N THR A 47 -20.64 -5.21 2.10
CA THR A 47 -19.50 -6.13 1.99
C THR A 47 -18.21 -5.37 1.71
N GLN A 48 -18.20 -4.47 0.72
CA GLN A 48 -17.04 -3.64 0.42
C GLN A 48 -16.62 -2.74 1.59
N GLY A 49 -17.58 -2.25 2.37
CA GLY A 49 -17.33 -1.45 3.56
C GLY A 49 -16.67 -2.25 4.69
N ILE A 50 -17.13 -3.49 4.89
CA ILE A 50 -16.54 -4.43 5.87
C ILE A 50 -15.09 -4.76 5.47
N ASP A 51 -14.85 -5.13 4.20
CA ASP A 51 -13.51 -5.46 3.71
C ASP A 51 -12.52 -4.31 3.94
N ARG A 52 -12.96 -3.07 3.67
CA ARG A 52 -12.14 -1.86 3.92
C ARG A 52 -11.86 -1.64 5.39
N ALA A 53 -12.85 -1.80 6.26
CA ALA A 53 -12.66 -1.65 7.70
C ALA A 53 -11.72 -2.73 8.25
N THR A 54 -11.84 -3.97 7.78
CA THR A 54 -10.96 -5.08 8.14
C THR A 54 -9.52 -4.78 7.71
N GLN A 55 -9.31 -4.36 6.47
CA GLN A 55 -7.99 -3.99 5.97
C GLN A 55 -7.34 -2.85 6.78
N LEU A 56 -8.12 -1.83 7.16
CA LEU A 56 -7.64 -0.75 8.02
C LEU A 56 -7.20 -1.27 9.38
N ILE A 57 -8.01 -2.14 10.01
CA ILE A 57 -7.69 -2.74 11.32
C ILE A 57 -6.40 -3.57 11.22
N GLU A 58 -6.23 -4.38 10.19
CA GLU A 58 -5.03 -5.18 9.96
C GLU A 58 -3.78 -4.30 9.80
N GLN A 59 -3.87 -3.19 9.07
CA GLN A 59 -2.78 -2.24 8.92
C GLN A 59 -2.43 -1.54 10.24
N LEU A 60 -3.42 -1.17 11.05
CA LEU A 60 -3.23 -0.60 12.38
C LEU A 60 -2.53 -1.58 13.32
N LEU A 61 -2.99 -2.84 13.35
CA LEU A 61 -2.38 -3.90 14.16
C LEU A 61 -0.94 -4.20 13.71
N THR A 62 -0.71 -4.23 12.41
CA THR A 62 0.63 -4.41 11.84
C THR A 62 1.56 -3.27 12.28
N LEU A 63 1.14 -2.02 12.08
CA LEU A 63 1.94 -0.87 12.47
C LEU A 63 2.21 -0.82 13.99
N SER A 64 1.20 -1.12 14.80
CA SER A 64 1.35 -1.22 16.24
C SER A 64 2.37 -2.30 16.66
N ARG A 65 2.34 -3.47 16.00
CA ARG A 65 3.36 -4.52 16.24
C ARG A 65 4.75 -4.07 15.83
N LEU A 66 4.89 -3.50 14.63
CA LEU A 66 6.16 -3.00 14.12
C LEU A 66 6.76 -1.88 14.99
N ASP A 67 5.94 -0.98 15.52
CA ASP A 67 6.40 0.09 16.41
C ASP A 67 6.99 -0.43 17.72
N ASN A 68 6.44 -1.54 18.23
CA ASN A 68 6.91 -2.19 19.45
C ASN A 68 8.16 -3.06 19.24
N LEU A 69 8.53 -3.36 17.98
CA LEU A 69 9.76 -4.09 17.68
C LEU A 69 10.96 -3.15 17.77
N LYS A 70 11.93 -3.53 18.59
CA LYS A 70 13.25 -2.87 18.65
C LYS A 70 14.23 -3.53 17.70
N GLU A 71 14.14 -4.84 17.56
CA GLU A 71 15.01 -5.68 16.73
C GLU A 71 14.19 -6.80 16.07
N LEU A 72 14.68 -7.30 14.95
CA LEU A 72 14.07 -8.40 14.24
C LEU A 72 14.46 -9.74 14.90
N ASN A 73 13.46 -10.48 15.33
CA ASN A 73 13.64 -11.86 15.79
C ASN A 73 13.46 -12.83 14.60
N ARG A 74 14.14 -13.98 14.63
CA ARG A 74 14.03 -15.06 13.64
C ARG A 74 14.29 -14.56 12.22
N GLN A 75 15.48 -14.07 11.99
CA GLN A 75 15.94 -13.68 10.66
C GLN A 75 16.32 -14.93 9.84
N GLU A 76 15.99 -14.91 8.56
CA GLU A 76 16.26 -15.96 7.59
C GLU A 76 16.95 -15.37 6.36
N PRO A 77 17.72 -16.18 5.59
CA PRO A 77 18.28 -15.73 4.33
C PRO A 77 17.19 -15.28 3.36
N ILE A 78 17.29 -14.08 2.85
CA ILE A 78 16.30 -13.52 1.92
C ILE A 78 16.61 -13.92 0.49
N ARG A 79 15.64 -14.55 -0.17
CA ARG A 79 15.67 -14.94 -1.58
C ARG A 79 14.77 -13.99 -2.35
N TRP A 80 15.35 -12.87 -2.78
CA TRP A 80 14.58 -11.77 -3.38
C TRP A 80 13.84 -12.18 -4.64
N SER A 81 14.51 -12.84 -5.59
CA SER A 81 13.89 -13.24 -6.85
C SER A 81 12.69 -14.17 -6.65
N GLU A 82 12.80 -15.16 -5.76
CA GLU A 82 11.71 -16.10 -5.46
C GLU A 82 10.51 -15.35 -4.84
N MET A 83 10.78 -14.49 -3.85
CA MET A 83 9.76 -13.68 -3.18
C MET A 83 9.04 -12.74 -4.15
N ILE A 84 9.80 -12.03 -4.98
CA ILE A 84 9.24 -11.08 -5.96
C ILE A 84 8.40 -11.83 -7.00
N THR A 85 8.89 -12.95 -7.52
CA THR A 85 8.15 -13.75 -8.51
C THR A 85 6.82 -14.24 -7.95
N SER A 86 6.81 -14.74 -6.69
CA SER A 86 5.57 -15.15 -6.02
C SER A 86 4.60 -13.98 -5.89
N LEU A 87 5.10 -12.82 -5.42
CA LEU A 87 4.29 -11.63 -5.20
C LEU A 87 3.69 -11.05 -6.50
N ILE A 88 4.47 -11.03 -7.59
CA ILE A 88 3.98 -10.64 -8.92
C ILE A 88 2.85 -11.57 -9.36
N GLY A 89 3.02 -12.89 -9.18
CA GLY A 89 1.98 -13.87 -9.50
C GLY A 89 0.67 -13.64 -8.73
N GLU A 90 0.77 -13.32 -7.44
CA GLU A 90 -0.40 -13.03 -6.60
C GLU A 90 -1.12 -11.74 -7.02
N LEU A 91 -0.38 -10.71 -7.43
CA LEU A 91 -0.93 -9.41 -7.80
C LEU A 91 -1.36 -9.31 -9.27
N TYR A 92 -0.97 -10.29 -10.10
CA TYR A 92 -1.21 -10.27 -11.54
C TYR A 92 -2.69 -10.08 -11.88
N PHE A 93 -3.58 -10.83 -11.23
CA PHE A 93 -5.01 -10.73 -11.50
C PHE A 93 -5.59 -9.37 -11.13
N SER A 94 -5.20 -8.80 -9.99
CA SER A 94 -5.65 -7.47 -9.57
C SER A 94 -5.15 -6.36 -10.50
N ALA A 95 -3.91 -6.46 -10.97
CA ALA A 95 -3.35 -5.56 -11.97
C ALA A 95 -4.12 -5.65 -13.30
N GLN A 96 -4.42 -6.87 -13.77
CA GLN A 96 -5.20 -7.09 -14.99
C GLN A 96 -6.61 -6.52 -14.91
N GLN A 97 -7.31 -6.68 -13.79
CA GLN A 97 -8.63 -6.08 -13.58
C GLN A 97 -8.62 -4.55 -13.72
N ARG A 98 -7.51 -3.91 -13.38
CA ARG A 98 -7.30 -2.47 -13.52
C ARG A 98 -6.62 -2.08 -14.85
N GLN A 99 -6.39 -3.05 -15.74
CA GLN A 99 -5.67 -2.85 -17.01
C GLN A 99 -4.26 -2.26 -16.80
N ILE A 100 -3.59 -2.65 -15.72
CA ILE A 100 -2.21 -2.27 -15.41
C ILE A 100 -1.28 -3.38 -15.90
N GLU A 101 -0.26 -3.00 -16.67
CA GLU A 101 0.81 -3.91 -17.07
C GLU A 101 1.83 -4.02 -15.93
N LEU A 102 1.91 -5.21 -15.30
CA LEU A 102 2.83 -5.48 -14.20
C LEU A 102 4.06 -6.22 -14.72
N GLN A 103 5.24 -5.64 -14.58
CA GLN A 103 6.51 -6.18 -15.06
C GLN A 103 7.50 -6.44 -13.95
N PHE A 104 8.31 -7.51 -14.08
CA PHE A 104 9.47 -7.77 -13.24
C PHE A 104 10.74 -7.75 -14.09
N ASP A 105 11.66 -6.86 -13.77
CA ASP A 105 12.95 -6.69 -14.42
C ASP A 105 14.08 -7.12 -13.45
N HIS A 106 14.69 -8.26 -13.74
CA HIS A 106 15.78 -8.81 -12.93
C HIS A 106 17.14 -8.38 -13.49
N GLN A 107 17.74 -7.36 -12.91
CA GLN A 107 19.04 -6.78 -13.31
C GLN A 107 20.21 -7.27 -12.45
N GLY A 108 19.97 -8.13 -11.47
CA GLY A 108 20.98 -8.74 -10.62
C GLY A 108 20.47 -9.06 -9.22
N GLU A 109 21.01 -10.12 -8.63
CA GLU A 109 20.62 -10.59 -7.30
C GLU A 109 21.40 -9.83 -6.19
N PRO A 110 20.72 -9.31 -5.16
CA PRO A 110 21.40 -8.78 -3.98
C PRO A 110 22.19 -9.86 -3.25
N ALA A 111 23.27 -9.46 -2.59
CA ALA A 111 23.97 -10.34 -1.66
C ALA A 111 22.98 -10.88 -0.62
N VAL A 112 23.08 -12.17 -0.31
CA VAL A 112 22.21 -12.81 0.69
C VAL A 112 22.37 -12.10 2.04
N LYS A 113 21.28 -11.52 2.52
CA LYS A 113 21.19 -10.91 3.84
C LYS A 113 20.14 -11.62 4.68
N GLN A 114 20.32 -11.55 6.00
CA GLN A 114 19.33 -12.05 6.94
C GLN A 114 18.22 -11.01 7.12
N GLY A 115 16.99 -11.47 7.22
CA GLY A 115 15.84 -10.59 7.42
C GLY A 115 14.58 -11.41 7.75
N GLN A 116 13.43 -10.75 7.79
CA GLN A 116 12.15 -11.42 7.97
C GLN A 116 11.39 -11.44 6.63
N PRO A 117 11.32 -12.60 5.94
CA PRO A 117 10.72 -12.69 4.60
C PRO A 117 9.29 -12.17 4.54
N LEU A 118 8.46 -12.48 5.56
CA LEU A 118 7.05 -12.02 5.61
C LEU A 118 6.93 -10.50 5.68
N LEU A 119 7.78 -9.82 6.46
CA LEU A 119 7.76 -8.36 6.54
C LEU A 119 8.25 -7.73 5.23
N LEU A 120 9.30 -8.28 4.63
CA LEU A 120 9.82 -7.79 3.36
C LEU A 120 8.82 -8.01 2.21
N ALA A 121 8.15 -9.15 2.18
CA ALA A 121 7.06 -9.39 1.23
C ALA A 121 5.91 -8.39 1.43
N GLN A 122 5.53 -8.09 2.69
CA GLN A 122 4.53 -7.10 3.02
C GLN A 122 4.95 -5.68 2.59
N MET A 123 6.23 -5.33 2.76
CA MET A 123 6.79 -4.06 2.30
C MET A 123 6.62 -3.89 0.79
N LEU A 124 7.05 -4.90 0.01
CA LEU A 124 6.94 -4.88 -1.44
C LEU A 124 5.48 -4.89 -1.91
N ARG A 125 4.63 -5.68 -1.25
CA ARG A 125 3.18 -5.71 -1.53
C ARG A 125 2.55 -4.33 -1.35
N ASN A 126 2.83 -3.63 -0.25
CA ASN A 126 2.29 -2.28 -0.02
C ASN A 126 2.71 -1.29 -1.12
N LEU A 127 3.94 -1.40 -1.62
CA LEU A 127 4.42 -0.54 -2.71
C LEU A 127 3.74 -0.89 -4.05
N LEU A 128 3.64 -2.17 -4.39
CA LEU A 128 3.01 -2.63 -5.62
C LEU A 128 1.50 -2.35 -5.62
N ASP A 129 0.81 -2.60 -4.49
CA ASP A 129 -0.61 -2.28 -4.33
C ASP A 129 -0.86 -0.79 -4.51
N ASN A 130 0.02 0.07 -3.97
CA ASN A 130 -0.06 1.51 -4.17
C ASN A 130 0.10 1.87 -5.66
N ALA A 131 1.14 1.36 -6.33
CA ALA A 131 1.36 1.63 -7.74
C ALA A 131 0.18 1.17 -8.60
N ILE A 132 -0.30 -0.07 -8.41
CA ILE A 132 -1.47 -0.61 -9.14
C ILE A 132 -2.73 0.22 -8.86
N LYS A 133 -2.90 0.69 -7.63
CA LYS A 133 -4.10 1.40 -7.20
C LYS A 133 -4.18 2.83 -7.70
N TYR A 134 -3.06 3.56 -7.68
CA TYR A 134 -3.06 5.00 -7.97
C TYR A 134 -2.76 5.32 -9.43
N CYS A 135 -2.31 4.34 -10.22
CA CYS A 135 -2.13 4.53 -11.66
C CYS A 135 -3.45 4.54 -12.41
N PRO A 136 -3.58 5.36 -13.46
CA PRO A 136 -4.67 5.28 -14.43
C PRO A 136 -4.70 3.93 -15.14
N GLN A 137 -5.84 3.56 -15.72
CA GLN A 137 -5.95 2.38 -16.57
C GLN A 137 -5.02 2.52 -17.79
N GLY A 138 -4.40 1.41 -18.20
CA GLY A 138 -3.42 1.38 -19.28
C GLY A 138 -2.00 1.76 -18.87
N SER A 139 -1.78 2.03 -17.59
CA SER A 139 -0.43 2.30 -17.06
C SER A 139 0.41 1.05 -16.92
N GLN A 140 1.71 1.27 -16.71
CA GLN A 140 2.69 0.23 -16.44
C GLN A 140 3.28 0.39 -15.03
N VAL A 141 3.39 -0.73 -14.32
CA VAL A 141 4.10 -0.82 -13.03
C VAL A 141 5.24 -1.81 -13.20
N ARG A 142 6.46 -1.37 -12.91
CA ARG A 142 7.67 -2.16 -13.05
C ARG A 142 8.39 -2.31 -11.72
N LEU A 143 8.63 -3.56 -11.30
CA LEU A 143 9.53 -3.87 -10.21
C LEU A 143 10.90 -4.25 -10.78
N ILE A 144 11.95 -3.57 -10.33
CA ILE A 144 13.32 -3.79 -10.80
C ILE A 144 14.16 -4.25 -9.61
N LEU A 145 14.76 -5.44 -9.74
CA LEU A 145 15.69 -5.99 -8.75
C LEU A 145 17.13 -5.75 -9.21
N GLN A 146 17.92 -5.07 -8.39
CA GLN A 146 19.33 -4.79 -8.61
C GLN A 146 20.18 -5.24 -7.42
N PRO A 147 21.50 -5.42 -7.56
CA PRO A 147 22.37 -5.94 -6.48
C PRO A 147 22.36 -5.16 -5.16
N ARG A 148 21.96 -3.89 -5.18
CA ARG A 148 21.96 -3.01 -3.99
C ARG A 148 20.64 -2.31 -3.71
N LYS A 149 19.67 -2.44 -4.58
CA LYS A 149 18.39 -1.74 -4.44
C LYS A 149 17.26 -2.45 -5.17
N ILE A 150 16.06 -2.21 -4.71
CA ILE A 150 14.81 -2.59 -5.36
C ILE A 150 14.09 -1.31 -5.73
N LEU A 151 13.61 -1.21 -6.97
CA LEU A 151 12.84 -0.08 -7.46
C LEU A 151 11.44 -0.58 -7.82
N ILE A 152 10.43 0.20 -7.45
CA ILE A 152 9.08 0.04 -7.98
C ILE A 152 8.74 1.35 -8.65
N GLU A 153 8.51 1.29 -9.96
CA GLU A 153 8.25 2.42 -10.83
C GLU A 153 6.86 2.31 -11.44
N ASP A 154 6.18 3.41 -11.51
CA ASP A 154 4.95 3.54 -12.29
C ASP A 154 5.05 4.72 -13.27
N ASN A 155 4.15 4.76 -14.24
CA ASN A 155 4.00 5.87 -15.19
C ASN A 155 2.66 6.61 -15.00
N GLY A 156 2.19 6.67 -13.77
CA GLY A 156 0.90 7.26 -13.39
C GLY A 156 0.85 8.79 -13.29
N GLY A 157 1.90 9.51 -13.75
CA GLY A 157 1.99 10.97 -13.73
C GLY A 157 2.63 11.56 -12.48
N GLY A 158 3.05 10.71 -11.52
CA GLY A 158 3.76 11.14 -10.30
C GLY A 158 2.91 11.92 -9.31
N VAL A 159 3.57 12.70 -8.45
CA VAL A 159 2.95 13.42 -7.33
C VAL A 159 3.51 14.84 -7.27
N ASP A 160 2.67 15.80 -6.91
CA ASP A 160 3.13 17.17 -6.66
C ASP A 160 4.30 17.19 -5.67
N PRO A 161 5.38 17.98 -5.91
CA PRO A 161 6.54 18.01 -5.03
C PRO A 161 6.24 18.35 -3.57
N GLU A 162 5.25 19.21 -3.29
CA GLU A 162 4.85 19.54 -1.93
C GLU A 162 4.15 18.37 -1.23
N GLU A 163 3.38 17.59 -2.00
CA GLU A 163 2.71 16.39 -1.51
C GLU A 163 3.69 15.21 -1.37
N LEU A 164 4.64 15.08 -2.30
CA LEU A 164 5.67 14.04 -2.26
C LEU A 164 6.45 14.06 -0.93
N ALA A 165 6.79 15.25 -0.43
CA ALA A 165 7.49 15.40 0.84
C ALA A 165 6.70 14.93 2.08
N LYS A 166 5.37 14.79 1.95
CA LYS A 166 4.48 14.35 3.03
C LYS A 166 4.13 12.86 2.92
N LEU A 167 4.37 12.23 1.75
CA LEU A 167 4.11 10.81 1.56
C LEU A 167 4.89 9.97 2.57
N GLY A 168 4.24 8.94 3.12
CA GLY A 168 4.80 8.12 4.19
C GLY A 168 4.49 8.61 5.60
N GLN A 169 3.97 9.81 5.78
CA GLN A 169 3.36 10.21 7.05
C GLN A 169 2.08 9.38 7.28
N ARG A 170 1.84 8.99 8.54
CA ARG A 170 0.67 8.17 8.88
C ARG A 170 -0.62 8.92 8.59
N PHE A 171 -1.56 8.22 7.98
CA PHE A 171 -2.89 8.72 7.58
C PHE A 171 -2.84 9.85 6.53
N TYR A 172 -1.64 10.23 6.07
CA TYR A 172 -1.53 11.27 5.07
C TYR A 172 -1.96 10.76 3.69
N ARG A 173 -2.77 11.58 3.02
CA ARG A 173 -3.23 11.36 1.66
C ARG A 173 -3.30 12.70 0.94
N PRO A 174 -2.74 12.82 -0.28
CA PRO A 174 -2.91 14.02 -1.09
C PRO A 174 -4.38 14.36 -1.33
N ALA A 175 -4.71 15.65 -1.32
CA ALA A 175 -6.06 16.11 -1.60
C ALA A 175 -6.45 15.82 -3.06
N GLY A 176 -7.74 15.54 -3.31
CA GLY A 176 -8.25 15.29 -4.67
C GLY A 176 -8.06 13.86 -5.19
N GLN A 177 -7.47 12.94 -4.43
CA GLN A 177 -7.41 11.54 -4.83
C GLN A 177 -8.76 10.84 -4.65
N ASN A 178 -9.29 10.30 -5.76
CA ASN A 178 -10.54 9.53 -5.77
C ASN A 178 -10.38 8.12 -5.18
N GLU A 179 -9.19 7.56 -5.22
CA GLU A 179 -8.90 6.22 -4.73
C GLU A 179 -8.94 6.16 -3.18
N LYS A 180 -9.78 5.29 -2.64
CA LYS A 180 -9.95 5.14 -1.18
C LYS A 180 -8.76 4.40 -0.56
N GLY A 181 -8.20 4.88 0.55
CA GLY A 181 -7.09 4.24 1.27
C GLY A 181 -6.92 4.80 2.67
N SER A 182 -6.16 4.09 3.52
CA SER A 182 -5.91 4.45 4.92
C SER A 182 -4.80 5.49 5.13
N GLY A 183 -3.92 5.67 4.15
CA GLY A 183 -2.68 6.46 4.35
C GLY A 183 -1.62 5.78 5.23
N LEU A 184 -1.77 4.47 5.53
CA LEU A 184 -0.84 3.72 6.39
C LEU A 184 0.19 2.90 5.61
N GLY A 185 -0.08 2.52 4.35
CA GLY A 185 0.77 1.62 3.59
C GLY A 185 2.23 2.04 3.51
N LEU A 186 2.50 3.30 3.14
CA LEU A 186 3.86 3.83 3.03
C LEU A 186 4.55 3.98 4.40
N SER A 187 3.82 4.26 5.47
CA SER A 187 4.38 4.29 6.82
C SER A 187 4.77 2.89 7.32
N ILE A 188 4.04 1.85 6.91
CA ILE A 188 4.40 0.45 7.15
C ILE A 188 5.69 0.11 6.38
N VAL A 189 5.78 0.51 5.09
CA VAL A 189 6.99 0.34 4.26
C VAL A 189 8.20 0.97 4.94
N ALA A 190 8.10 2.24 5.34
CA ALA A 190 9.18 2.95 6.00
C ALA A 190 9.64 2.26 7.28
N ARG A 191 8.70 1.77 8.11
CA ARG A 191 9.02 1.08 9.36
C ARG A 191 9.67 -0.27 9.13
N ILE A 192 9.21 -1.06 8.15
CA ILE A 192 9.85 -2.34 7.80
C ILE A 192 11.26 -2.12 7.26
N ALA A 193 11.45 -1.13 6.39
CA ALA A 193 12.76 -0.76 5.88
C ALA A 193 13.72 -0.38 7.01
N GLU A 194 13.28 0.47 7.95
CA GLU A 194 14.07 0.88 9.13
C GLU A 194 14.49 -0.33 9.98
N LEU A 195 13.58 -1.27 10.28
CA LEU A 195 13.88 -2.49 11.04
C LEU A 195 14.91 -3.40 10.36
N HIS A 196 15.00 -3.37 9.02
CA HIS A 196 15.99 -4.11 8.23
C HIS A 196 17.25 -3.31 7.93
N HIS A 197 17.37 -2.06 8.44
CA HIS A 197 18.45 -1.14 8.14
C HIS A 197 18.55 -0.78 6.65
N TYR A 198 17.42 -0.81 5.94
CA TYR A 198 17.29 -0.36 4.56
C TYR A 198 16.86 1.09 4.51
N ARG A 199 17.23 1.79 3.44
CA ARG A 199 16.77 3.15 3.20
C ARG A 199 15.63 3.16 2.21
N PHE A 200 14.50 3.72 2.62
CA PHE A 200 13.32 3.93 1.77
C PHE A 200 13.22 5.39 1.37
N ARG A 201 12.97 5.65 0.09
CA ARG A 201 12.67 6.98 -0.44
C ARG A 201 11.72 6.90 -1.64
N LEU A 202 11.05 8.02 -1.89
CA LEU A 202 10.17 8.24 -3.04
C LEU A 202 10.73 9.39 -3.87
N GLU A 203 10.64 9.28 -5.18
CA GLU A 203 10.99 10.35 -6.10
C GLU A 203 10.08 10.33 -7.33
N ASN A 204 9.81 11.50 -7.91
CA ASN A 204 9.15 11.57 -9.20
C ASN A 204 10.11 11.12 -10.30
N ILE A 205 9.55 10.44 -11.30
CA ILE A 205 10.27 10.13 -12.55
C ILE A 205 10.02 11.29 -13.49
N GLU A 206 11.08 12.00 -13.85
CA GLU A 206 11.01 13.14 -14.78
C GLU A 206 11.59 12.77 -16.13
N ASP A 207 10.90 13.17 -17.20
CA ASP A 207 11.39 13.10 -18.56
C ASP A 207 11.09 14.43 -19.27
N ASN A 208 12.12 15.06 -19.86
CA ASN A 208 12.00 16.34 -20.56
C ASN A 208 11.27 17.45 -19.76
N GLY A 209 11.46 17.48 -18.44
CA GLY A 209 10.85 18.48 -17.57
C GLY A 209 9.38 18.21 -17.21
N HIS A 210 8.86 17.05 -17.55
CA HIS A 210 7.52 16.60 -17.19
C HIS A 210 7.59 15.38 -16.27
N THR A 211 6.81 15.41 -15.20
CA THR A 211 6.67 14.26 -14.30
C THR A 211 5.89 13.15 -15.01
N GLN A 212 6.52 11.98 -15.15
CA GLN A 212 5.95 10.82 -15.85
C GLN A 212 5.36 9.79 -14.90
N GLY A 213 5.87 9.71 -13.67
CA GLY A 213 5.46 8.71 -12.72
C GLY A 213 6.13 8.85 -11.36
N LEU A 214 5.93 7.86 -10.51
CA LEU A 214 6.52 7.79 -9.18
C LEU A 214 7.48 6.59 -9.11
N ARG A 215 8.58 6.76 -8.41
CA ARG A 215 9.55 5.70 -8.10
C ARG A 215 9.71 5.55 -6.61
N ALA A 216 9.48 4.35 -6.12
CA ALA A 216 9.84 3.93 -4.77
C ALA A 216 11.18 3.19 -4.82
N ILE A 217 12.10 3.54 -3.92
CA ILE A 217 13.47 3.01 -3.87
C ILE A 217 13.70 2.41 -2.49
N ILE A 218 14.11 1.14 -2.46
CA ILE A 218 14.61 0.45 -1.28
C ILE A 218 16.11 0.18 -1.51
N GLU A 219 16.96 0.89 -0.80
CA GLU A 219 18.41 0.62 -0.77
C GLU A 219 18.70 -0.44 0.30
N LEU A 220 19.27 -1.58 -0.14
CA LEU A 220 19.49 -2.78 0.68
C LEU A 220 20.79 -2.74 1.47
#